data_f7607b3631c6ffa142fbe3703bd98063
#
_entry.id   f7607b3631c6ffa142fbe3703bd98063
#
_cell.length_a   1.000
_cell.length_b   1.000
_cell.length_c   1.000
_cell.angle_alpha   90.00
_cell.angle_beta   90.00
_cell.angle_gamma   90.00
#
_symmetry.space_group_name_H-M   'P 1'
#
loop_
_entity.id
_entity.type
_entity.pdbx_description
1 polymer ?
#
loop_
_entity_poly.entity_id
_entity_poly.type
_entity_poly.pdbx_seq_one_letter_code
_entity_poly.pdbx_strand_id
1 'polypeptide(L)'
;MPKKHQPRLLPLILTAVLTVSAIQNTAADPDKLPLGEFSGNHLDGWKQKIFNAETRYQLQTLDGVIVLKADSRAAGSGLFREQRIDLEKTPFLNWSWRIANRLSGLNEQSKPGDDYAARVYVVIKGGLAFWQTKAINYVWAGNTAKDTVWPNAFAGDHAMMLALRGPEAPLNAWFSEKRNVRADLQKLFGEDLRMLDAVALMTDTDNSKQQVSAYYGDIWFSKD
;
A
#
# COMPACT_ATOMS: atom_id res chain seq x y z
N MET A 1 -15.60 74.49 48.67
CA MET A 1 -16.00 73.07 48.63
C MET A 1 -15.92 72.58 47.19
N PRO A 2 -15.00 71.71 46.85
CA PRO A 2 -14.87 71.24 45.47
C PRO A 2 -15.76 70.03 45.23
N LYS A 3 -16.46 69.98 44.10
CA LYS A 3 -17.36 68.91 43.65
C LYS A 3 -16.52 67.74 43.16
N LYS A 4 -16.75 66.54 43.72
CA LYS A 4 -16.17 65.25 43.30
C LYS A 4 -16.81 64.84 41.96
N HIS A 5 -15.98 64.66 40.94
CA HIS A 5 -16.31 63.94 39.70
C HIS A 5 -16.25 62.43 39.95
N GLN A 6 -17.35 61.74 39.69
CA GLN A 6 -17.36 60.26 39.58
C GLN A 6 -17.11 59.83 38.14
N PRO A 7 -16.25 58.85 37.87
CA PRO A 7 -16.06 58.30 36.51
C PRO A 7 -17.22 57.37 36.19
N ARG A 8 -17.80 57.58 34.97
CA ARG A 8 -18.79 56.69 34.37
C ARG A 8 -18.06 55.46 33.82
N LEU A 9 -18.38 54.27 34.35
CA LEU A 9 -18.00 52.97 33.79
C LEU A 9 -18.84 52.66 32.55
N LEU A 10 -18.23 52.56 31.40
CA LEU A 10 -18.84 52.00 30.19
C LEU A 10 -18.86 50.47 30.28
N PRO A 11 -19.96 49.79 29.94
CA PRO A 11 -19.97 48.33 29.90
C PRO A 11 -19.24 47.84 28.62
N LEU A 12 -18.25 46.99 28.86
CA LEU A 12 -17.55 46.28 27.78
C LEU A 12 -18.47 45.15 27.30
N ILE A 13 -19.04 45.29 26.11
CA ILE A 13 -19.83 44.23 25.44
C ILE A 13 -18.83 43.28 24.82
N LEU A 14 -18.64 42.08 25.45
CA LEU A 14 -17.85 40.98 24.94
C LEU A 14 -18.69 40.22 23.89
N THR A 15 -18.44 40.48 22.62
CA THR A 15 -19.09 39.75 21.52
C THR A 15 -18.36 38.42 21.36
N ALA A 16 -18.95 37.32 21.84
CA ALA A 16 -18.44 35.96 21.59
C ALA A 16 -18.75 35.60 20.13
N VAL A 17 -17.70 35.52 19.31
CA VAL A 17 -17.77 34.96 17.96
C VAL A 17 -17.76 33.44 18.09
N LEU A 18 -18.91 32.80 17.95
CA LEU A 18 -19.03 31.35 17.78
C LEU A 18 -18.56 30.98 16.38
N THR A 19 -17.35 30.47 16.24
CA THR A 19 -16.90 29.79 15.04
C THR A 19 -17.53 28.42 14.97
N VAL A 20 -18.57 28.26 14.18
CA VAL A 20 -19.13 26.96 13.82
C VAL A 20 -18.17 26.32 12.81
N SER A 21 -17.34 25.40 13.29
CA SER A 21 -16.56 24.53 12.40
C SER A 21 -17.53 23.57 11.71
N ALA A 22 -17.81 23.82 10.44
CA ALA A 22 -18.54 22.88 9.61
C ALA A 22 -17.71 21.61 9.47
N ILE A 23 -18.18 20.51 10.07
CA ILE A 23 -17.67 19.15 9.80
C ILE A 23 -18.12 18.84 8.37
N GLN A 24 -17.20 18.99 7.41
CA GLN A 24 -17.42 18.51 6.06
C GLN A 24 -17.42 16.99 6.09
N ASN A 25 -18.61 16.40 6.11
CA ASN A 25 -18.80 14.99 5.80
C ASN A 25 -18.45 14.83 4.32
N THR A 26 -17.21 14.50 3.99
CA THR A 26 -16.83 14.09 2.64
C THR A 26 -17.54 12.77 2.35
N ALA A 27 -18.61 12.81 1.55
CA ALA A 27 -19.23 11.61 1.03
C ALA A 27 -18.15 10.76 0.36
N ALA A 28 -18.14 9.45 0.64
CA ALA A 28 -17.20 8.52 -0.01
C ALA A 28 -17.36 8.66 -1.52
N ASP A 29 -16.24 8.78 -2.23
CA ASP A 29 -16.20 8.85 -3.68
C ASP A 29 -16.75 7.52 -4.24
N PRO A 30 -17.91 7.53 -4.95
CA PRO A 30 -18.54 6.31 -5.42
C PRO A 30 -17.69 5.54 -6.44
N ASP A 31 -16.71 6.20 -7.05
CA ASP A 31 -15.79 5.61 -8.02
C ASP A 31 -14.50 5.05 -7.38
N LYS A 32 -14.39 5.14 -6.04
CA LYS A 32 -13.26 4.59 -5.26
C LYS A 32 -13.69 3.54 -4.27
N LEU A 33 -12.96 2.43 -4.25
CA LEU A 33 -13.07 1.36 -3.26
C LEU A 33 -11.80 1.37 -2.39
N PRO A 34 -11.82 2.00 -1.19
CA PRO A 34 -10.65 2.06 -0.32
C PRO A 34 -10.30 0.68 0.24
N LEU A 35 -9.01 0.37 0.33
CA LEU A 35 -8.46 -0.85 0.91
C LEU A 35 -7.52 -0.55 2.08
N GLY A 36 -6.58 0.37 1.89
CA GLY A 36 -5.64 0.78 2.91
C GLY A 36 -5.70 2.30 3.05
N GLU A 37 -6.32 2.78 4.10
CA GLU A 37 -6.40 4.21 4.42
C GLU A 37 -5.40 4.53 5.53
N PHE A 38 -4.10 4.28 5.23
CA PHE A 38 -3.02 4.46 6.20
C PHE A 38 -2.89 5.92 6.65
N SER A 39 -3.19 6.86 5.76
CA SER A 39 -3.25 8.30 6.07
C SER A 39 -4.29 8.63 7.16
N GLY A 40 -5.33 7.80 7.31
CA GLY A 40 -6.31 7.85 8.38
C GLY A 40 -5.83 7.26 9.72
N ASN A 41 -4.56 6.83 9.81
CA ASN A 41 -3.94 6.24 11.00
C ASN A 41 -4.60 4.93 11.48
N HIS A 42 -5.06 4.08 10.56
CA HIS A 42 -5.61 2.76 10.89
C HIS A 42 -5.20 1.67 9.89
N LEU A 43 -5.21 0.41 10.37
CA LEU A 43 -4.92 -0.81 9.61
C LEU A 43 -6.14 -1.73 9.56
N ASP A 44 -7.34 -1.17 9.58
CA ASP A 44 -8.59 -1.94 9.64
C ASP A 44 -8.72 -2.91 8.48
N GLY A 45 -9.03 -4.16 8.81
CA GLY A 45 -9.18 -5.25 7.85
C GLY A 45 -7.86 -5.86 7.34
N TRP A 46 -6.70 -5.29 7.67
CA TRP A 46 -5.41 -5.89 7.38
C TRP A 46 -5.00 -6.89 8.46
N LYS A 47 -4.52 -8.06 8.04
CA LYS A 47 -4.02 -9.13 8.92
C LYS A 47 -2.61 -9.51 8.51
N GLN A 48 -1.72 -9.62 9.49
CA GLN A 48 -0.37 -10.08 9.22
C GLN A 48 -0.31 -11.60 9.10
N LYS A 49 0.43 -12.09 8.11
CA LYS A 49 0.79 -13.48 7.93
C LYS A 49 2.30 -13.60 7.92
N ILE A 50 2.84 -14.38 8.85
CA ILE A 50 4.27 -14.64 8.99
C ILE A 50 4.59 -15.94 8.24
N PHE A 51 5.58 -15.90 7.34
CA PHE A 51 6.10 -17.05 6.61
C PHE A 51 7.42 -17.52 7.22
N ASN A 52 8.32 -16.56 7.51
CA ASN A 52 9.60 -16.81 8.13
C ASN A 52 10.08 -15.54 8.85
N ALA A 53 9.95 -15.50 10.16
CA ALA A 53 10.15 -14.32 11.00
C ALA A 53 9.26 -13.13 10.61
N GLU A 54 9.25 -12.11 11.44
CA GLU A 54 8.31 -11.00 11.34
C GLU A 54 8.97 -9.77 10.72
N THR A 55 8.44 -9.27 9.61
CA THR A 55 8.63 -7.90 9.14
C THR A 55 7.78 -6.99 10.03
N ARG A 56 8.36 -5.94 10.56
CA ARG A 56 7.66 -4.98 11.41
C ARG A 56 6.89 -3.99 10.54
N TYR A 57 5.57 -3.99 10.68
CA TYR A 57 4.66 -3.03 10.07
C TYR A 57 4.15 -2.03 11.10
N GLN A 58 4.28 -0.74 10.83
CA GLN A 58 3.79 0.32 11.73
C GLN A 58 3.37 1.56 10.97
N LEU A 59 2.31 2.23 11.42
CA LEU A 59 1.95 3.55 10.94
C LEU A 59 2.93 4.58 11.49
N GLN A 60 3.38 5.48 10.63
CA GLN A 60 4.35 6.51 11.00
C GLN A 60 4.13 7.76 10.15
N THR A 61 4.33 8.92 10.74
CA THR A 61 4.34 10.19 9.98
C THR A 61 5.65 10.32 9.22
N LEU A 62 5.55 10.54 7.91
CA LEU A 62 6.66 10.81 7.01
C LEU A 62 6.29 11.97 6.09
N ASP A 63 7.10 13.02 6.07
CA ASP A 63 6.86 14.23 5.28
C ASP A 63 5.46 14.86 5.53
N GLY A 64 4.97 14.79 6.79
CA GLY A 64 3.68 15.35 7.22
C GLY A 64 2.46 14.46 6.93
N VAL A 65 2.63 13.29 6.31
CA VAL A 65 1.56 12.33 6.02
C VAL A 65 1.80 11.03 6.77
N ILE A 66 0.72 10.42 7.29
CA ILE A 66 0.83 9.09 7.91
C ILE A 66 0.86 8.05 6.79
N VAL A 67 1.83 7.15 6.87
CA VAL A 67 2.08 6.08 5.92
C VAL A 67 2.36 4.78 6.66
N LEU A 68 2.20 3.65 5.97
CA LEU A 68 2.62 2.36 6.50
C LEU A 68 4.11 2.15 6.22
N LYS A 69 4.90 2.03 7.29
CA LYS A 69 6.30 1.62 7.23
C LYS A 69 6.42 0.11 7.40
N ALA A 70 7.27 -0.50 6.61
CA ALA A 70 7.68 -1.90 6.72
C ALA A 70 9.19 -1.98 6.92
N ASP A 71 9.64 -2.59 8.01
CA ASP A 71 11.05 -2.86 8.30
C ASP A 71 11.27 -4.38 8.32
N SER A 72 12.01 -4.91 7.36
CA SER A 72 12.38 -6.32 7.27
C SER A 72 13.86 -6.51 7.55
N ARG A 73 14.18 -7.53 8.36
CA ARG A 73 15.55 -7.97 8.64
C ARG A 73 15.60 -9.49 8.73
N ALA A 74 16.13 -10.15 7.70
CA ALA A 74 16.13 -11.61 7.59
C ALA A 74 14.73 -12.22 7.87
N ALA A 75 13.68 -11.53 7.43
CA ALA A 75 12.28 -11.81 7.77
C ALA A 75 11.39 -11.83 6.52
N GLY A 76 10.33 -12.65 6.57
CA GLY A 76 9.33 -12.76 5.52
C GLY A 76 7.94 -12.82 6.13
N SER A 77 7.23 -11.69 6.13
CA SER A 77 5.81 -11.60 6.47
C SER A 77 5.12 -10.54 5.63
N GLY A 78 3.82 -10.66 5.44
CA GLY A 78 3.01 -9.72 4.67
C GLY A 78 1.75 -9.31 5.41
N LEU A 79 1.18 -8.19 5.02
CA LEU A 79 -0.17 -7.77 5.41
C LEU A 79 -1.14 -8.14 4.29
N PHE A 80 -2.27 -8.75 4.66
CA PHE A 80 -3.30 -9.23 3.76
C PHE A 80 -4.64 -8.62 4.13
N ARG A 81 -5.36 -8.14 3.12
CA ARG A 81 -6.74 -7.71 3.23
C ARG A 81 -7.62 -8.57 2.32
N GLU A 82 -8.44 -9.40 2.94
CA GLU A 82 -9.47 -10.16 2.22
C GLU A 82 -10.65 -9.25 1.91
N GLN A 83 -10.85 -9.02 0.65
CA GLN A 83 -11.98 -8.23 0.14
C GLN A 83 -12.24 -8.63 -1.29
N ARG A 84 -13.49 -9.01 -1.57
CA ARG A 84 -13.91 -9.33 -2.94
C ARG A 84 -14.06 -8.03 -3.74
N ILE A 85 -13.40 -7.96 -4.90
CA ILE A 85 -13.34 -6.77 -5.75
C ILE A 85 -13.81 -7.16 -7.14
N ASP A 86 -14.78 -6.40 -7.64
CA ASP A 86 -15.33 -6.54 -8.99
C ASP A 86 -14.51 -5.69 -9.96
N LEU A 87 -13.66 -6.35 -10.76
CA LEU A 87 -12.79 -5.70 -11.75
C LEU A 87 -13.53 -5.20 -12.99
N GLU A 88 -14.83 -5.48 -13.14
CA GLU A 88 -15.65 -4.84 -14.18
C GLU A 88 -16.05 -3.42 -13.76
N LYS A 89 -16.19 -3.19 -12.45
CA LYS A 89 -16.56 -1.88 -11.86
C LYS A 89 -15.35 -1.03 -11.54
N THR A 90 -14.34 -1.63 -10.90
CA THR A 90 -13.15 -0.93 -10.42
C THR A 90 -11.89 -1.70 -10.83
N PRO A 91 -11.45 -1.62 -12.11
CA PRO A 91 -10.30 -2.38 -12.58
C PRO A 91 -8.94 -1.82 -12.17
N PHE A 92 -8.88 -0.54 -11.74
CA PHE A 92 -7.61 0.12 -11.49
C PHE A 92 -7.22 0.07 -10.00
N LEU A 93 -6.15 -0.66 -9.70
CA LEU A 93 -5.47 -0.60 -8.40
C LEU A 93 -4.52 0.59 -8.37
N ASN A 94 -4.66 1.42 -7.35
CA ASN A 94 -3.85 2.61 -7.11
C ASN A 94 -3.13 2.48 -5.76
N TRP A 95 -1.86 2.88 -5.70
CA TRP A 95 -1.08 2.98 -4.47
C TRP A 95 0.12 3.88 -4.68
N SER A 96 0.78 4.25 -3.60
CA SER A 96 2.11 4.84 -3.65
C SER A 96 3.07 4.07 -2.76
N TRP A 97 4.33 4.06 -3.12
CA TRP A 97 5.39 3.42 -2.36
C TRP A 97 6.72 4.15 -2.48
N ARG A 98 7.59 3.86 -1.53
CA ARG A 98 8.95 4.40 -1.43
C ARG A 98 9.82 3.37 -0.75
N ILE A 99 11.07 3.20 -1.16
CA ILE A 99 12.06 2.40 -0.44
C ILE A 99 13.19 3.27 0.09
N ALA A 100 13.67 2.97 1.30
CA ALA A 100 14.79 3.70 1.91
C ALA A 100 16.14 3.18 1.42
N ASN A 101 16.24 1.89 1.18
CA ASN A 101 17.42 1.21 0.68
C ASN A 101 17.03 0.05 -0.25
N ARG A 102 17.98 -0.47 -0.99
CA ARG A 102 17.79 -1.52 -1.99
C ARG A 102 18.43 -2.82 -1.50
N LEU A 103 17.82 -3.94 -1.85
CA LEU A 103 18.46 -5.25 -1.79
C LEU A 103 19.44 -5.38 -2.97
N SER A 104 20.57 -6.03 -2.77
CA SER A 104 21.63 -6.11 -3.77
C SER A 104 22.13 -7.54 -3.96
N GLY A 105 22.66 -7.82 -5.17
CA GLY A 105 23.30 -9.10 -5.47
C GLY A 105 22.35 -10.30 -5.55
N LEU A 106 21.03 -10.06 -5.75
CA LEU A 106 20.04 -11.12 -5.79
C LEU A 106 19.72 -11.50 -7.24
N ASN A 107 19.59 -12.80 -7.49
CA ASN A 107 18.89 -13.30 -8.65
C ASN A 107 17.41 -13.49 -8.27
N GLU A 108 16.61 -12.46 -8.46
CA GLU A 108 15.19 -12.39 -8.05
C GLU A 108 14.30 -13.44 -8.74
N GLN A 109 14.81 -14.11 -9.80
CA GLN A 109 14.12 -15.19 -10.50
C GLN A 109 14.45 -16.57 -9.92
N SER A 110 15.20 -16.63 -8.82
CA SER A 110 15.57 -17.84 -8.13
C SER A 110 15.11 -17.84 -6.68
N LYS A 111 14.86 -19.02 -6.09
CA LYS A 111 14.43 -19.16 -4.68
C LYS A 111 15.34 -18.44 -3.68
N PRO A 112 16.69 -18.53 -3.79
CA PRO A 112 17.55 -17.80 -2.85
C PRO A 112 17.50 -16.28 -2.97
N GLY A 113 16.98 -15.75 -4.08
CA GLY A 113 16.90 -14.32 -4.35
C GLY A 113 15.48 -13.75 -4.40
N ASP A 114 14.44 -14.52 -4.04
CA ASP A 114 13.03 -14.07 -4.08
C ASP A 114 12.69 -13.14 -2.91
N ASP A 115 13.49 -12.10 -2.73
CA ASP A 115 13.29 -11.02 -1.75
C ASP A 115 13.10 -9.69 -2.46
N TYR A 116 12.19 -8.86 -1.94
CA TYR A 116 11.88 -7.57 -2.53
C TYR A 116 11.69 -6.49 -1.47
N ALA A 117 12.21 -5.31 -1.76
CA ALA A 117 12.05 -4.17 -0.88
C ALA A 117 10.57 -3.76 -0.70
N ALA A 118 9.78 -3.87 -1.77
CA ALA A 118 8.35 -3.64 -1.71
C ALA A 118 7.61 -4.49 -2.74
N ARG A 119 6.49 -5.09 -2.31
CA ARG A 119 5.54 -5.83 -3.15
C ARG A 119 4.12 -5.44 -2.83
N VAL A 120 3.28 -5.36 -3.86
CA VAL A 120 1.82 -5.32 -3.74
C VAL A 120 1.25 -6.48 -4.54
N TYR A 121 0.38 -7.29 -3.92
CA TYR A 121 -0.21 -8.47 -4.54
C TYR A 121 -1.68 -8.27 -4.80
N VAL A 122 -2.15 -8.86 -5.88
CA VAL A 122 -3.57 -9.16 -6.11
C VAL A 122 -3.73 -10.66 -6.19
N VAL A 123 -4.75 -11.20 -5.51
CA VAL A 123 -4.90 -12.65 -5.34
C VAL A 123 -6.31 -13.07 -5.76
N ILE A 124 -6.38 -14.15 -6.54
CA ILE A 124 -7.59 -14.86 -6.90
C ILE A 124 -7.48 -16.24 -6.28
N LYS A 125 -8.35 -16.55 -5.33
CA LYS A 125 -8.37 -17.85 -4.64
C LYS A 125 -8.92 -18.94 -5.57
N GLY A 126 -8.26 -20.08 -5.59
CA GLY A 126 -8.72 -21.26 -6.34
C GLY A 126 -9.93 -21.97 -5.73
N GLY A 127 -10.59 -21.38 -4.74
CA GLY A 127 -11.73 -21.99 -4.04
C GLY A 127 -11.36 -23.30 -3.36
N LEU A 128 -12.11 -24.38 -3.62
CA LEU A 128 -11.80 -25.71 -3.13
C LEU A 128 -10.53 -26.29 -3.73
N ALA A 129 -10.12 -25.81 -4.92
CA ALA A 129 -8.89 -26.15 -5.60
C ALA A 129 -7.80 -25.11 -5.27
N PHE A 130 -7.32 -25.08 -4.02
CA PHE A 130 -6.38 -24.06 -3.53
C PHE A 130 -5.09 -23.94 -4.39
N TRP A 131 -4.70 -25.04 -5.08
CA TRP A 131 -3.60 -25.05 -6.03
C TRP A 131 -3.85 -24.26 -7.31
N GLN A 132 -5.09 -23.85 -7.57
CA GLN A 132 -5.45 -22.95 -8.68
C GLN A 132 -5.43 -21.47 -8.28
N THR A 133 -4.97 -21.16 -7.07
CA THR A 133 -4.80 -19.77 -6.64
C THR A 133 -3.84 -19.06 -7.57
N LYS A 134 -4.26 -17.91 -8.11
CA LYS A 134 -3.44 -17.05 -8.98
C LYS A 134 -3.11 -15.75 -8.28
N ALA A 135 -1.92 -15.22 -8.55
CA ALA A 135 -1.50 -13.93 -8.02
C ALA A 135 -0.67 -13.14 -9.04
N ILE A 136 -0.84 -11.82 -9.05
CA ILE A 136 0.14 -10.91 -9.64
C ILE A 136 0.87 -10.22 -8.50
N ASN A 137 2.18 -10.22 -8.57
CA ASN A 137 3.07 -9.52 -7.66
C ASN A 137 3.65 -8.31 -8.38
N TYR A 138 3.18 -7.13 -8.07
CA TYR A 138 3.82 -5.88 -8.48
C TYR A 138 4.98 -5.64 -7.53
N VAL A 139 6.20 -5.58 -8.07
CA VAL A 139 7.42 -5.55 -7.24
C VAL A 139 8.29 -4.33 -7.51
N TRP A 140 8.96 -3.88 -6.48
CA TRP A 140 10.13 -3.03 -6.60
C TRP A 140 11.37 -3.94 -6.60
N ALA A 141 11.88 -4.22 -7.78
CA ALA A 141 13.05 -5.08 -7.97
C ALA A 141 14.34 -4.32 -7.68
N GLY A 142 15.29 -4.99 -7.07
CA GLY A 142 16.64 -4.45 -6.78
C GLY A 142 17.61 -4.65 -7.93
N ASN A 143 17.42 -5.72 -8.71
CA ASN A 143 18.36 -6.17 -9.74
C ASN A 143 17.70 -6.43 -11.10
N THR A 144 16.38 -6.62 -11.15
CA THR A 144 15.63 -6.86 -12.38
C THR A 144 15.11 -5.54 -12.96
N ALA A 145 15.25 -5.36 -14.27
CA ALA A 145 14.83 -4.14 -14.96
C ALA A 145 13.31 -3.93 -14.90
N LYS A 146 12.89 -2.67 -14.88
CA LYS A 146 11.47 -2.30 -14.95
C LYS A 146 10.78 -2.95 -16.15
N ASP A 147 9.49 -3.25 -15.99
CA ASP A 147 8.58 -3.88 -16.97
C ASP A 147 8.93 -5.34 -17.33
N THR A 148 9.92 -5.94 -16.63
CA THR A 148 10.20 -7.37 -16.75
C THR A 148 9.11 -8.19 -16.06
N VAL A 149 8.73 -9.31 -16.67
CA VAL A 149 7.75 -10.28 -16.16
C VAL A 149 8.42 -11.65 -16.06
N TRP A 150 8.17 -12.35 -14.94
CA TRP A 150 8.67 -13.72 -14.73
C TRP A 150 7.75 -14.50 -13.75
N PRO A 151 7.76 -15.84 -13.81
CA PRO A 151 7.05 -16.66 -12.82
C PRO A 151 7.74 -16.59 -11.46
N ASN A 152 6.97 -16.62 -10.38
CA ASN A 152 7.51 -16.64 -9.02
C ASN A 152 8.34 -17.91 -8.78
N ALA A 153 9.47 -17.77 -8.12
CA ALA A 153 10.42 -18.88 -7.91
C ALA A 153 9.85 -20.04 -7.06
N PHE A 154 8.83 -19.81 -6.23
CA PHE A 154 8.19 -20.82 -5.38
C PHE A 154 6.87 -21.32 -5.94
N ALA A 155 6.05 -20.44 -6.53
CA ALA A 155 4.70 -20.75 -6.99
C ALA A 155 4.62 -20.97 -8.51
N GLY A 156 5.74 -20.80 -9.25
CA GLY A 156 5.75 -20.91 -10.71
C GLY A 156 4.80 -19.92 -11.37
N ASP A 157 4.17 -20.33 -12.46
CA ASP A 157 3.24 -19.55 -13.28
C ASP A 157 1.89 -19.29 -12.61
N HIS A 158 1.61 -19.87 -11.46
CA HIS A 158 0.47 -19.50 -10.63
C HIS A 158 0.62 -18.12 -9.97
N ALA A 159 1.84 -17.63 -9.83
CA ALA A 159 2.11 -16.30 -9.31
C ALA A 159 3.11 -15.59 -10.24
N MET A 160 2.63 -14.58 -10.97
CA MET A 160 3.46 -13.81 -11.89
C MET A 160 4.04 -12.59 -11.21
N MET A 161 5.32 -12.35 -11.43
CA MET A 161 6.05 -11.18 -10.96
C MET A 161 6.09 -10.14 -12.08
N LEU A 162 5.86 -8.87 -11.73
CA LEU A 162 5.97 -7.74 -12.65
C LEU A 162 6.74 -6.61 -11.96
N ALA A 163 7.95 -6.33 -12.44
CA ALA A 163 8.75 -5.22 -11.94
C ALA A 163 8.17 -3.87 -12.38
N LEU A 164 7.60 -3.12 -11.47
CA LEU A 164 7.16 -1.73 -11.75
C LEU A 164 8.27 -0.73 -11.50
N ARG A 165 9.22 -1.06 -10.64
CA ARG A 165 10.46 -0.32 -10.40
C ARG A 165 11.62 -1.27 -10.43
N GLY A 166 12.75 -0.80 -10.96
CA GLY A 166 14.00 -1.55 -11.08
C GLY A 166 15.17 -0.85 -10.37
N PRO A 167 16.39 -1.30 -10.61
CA PRO A 167 17.60 -0.76 -9.98
C PRO A 167 17.87 0.72 -10.31
N GLU A 168 17.30 1.24 -11.38
CA GLU A 168 17.42 2.64 -11.80
C GLU A 168 16.57 3.60 -10.98
N ALA A 169 15.53 3.11 -10.30
CA ALA A 169 14.60 3.94 -9.56
C ALA A 169 15.30 4.57 -8.33
N PRO A 170 15.22 5.91 -8.13
CA PRO A 170 15.89 6.58 -7.02
C PRO A 170 15.33 6.13 -5.66
N LEU A 171 16.24 5.99 -4.68
CA LEU A 171 15.88 5.76 -3.28
C LEU A 171 15.24 7.01 -2.67
N ASN A 172 14.42 6.80 -1.65
CA ASN A 172 13.77 7.87 -0.90
C ASN A 172 12.85 8.77 -1.73
N ALA A 173 12.45 8.36 -2.92
CA ALA A 173 11.47 9.02 -3.76
C ALA A 173 10.13 8.25 -3.71
N TRP A 174 9.03 9.00 -3.64
CA TRP A 174 7.68 8.45 -3.77
C TRP A 174 7.34 8.19 -5.23
N PHE A 175 6.75 7.04 -5.48
CA PHE A 175 6.17 6.69 -6.77
C PHE A 175 4.72 6.30 -6.58
N SER A 176 3.85 6.90 -7.39
CA SER A 176 2.45 6.51 -7.49
C SER A 176 2.27 5.55 -8.65
N GLU A 177 1.58 4.46 -8.39
CA GLU A 177 1.26 3.43 -9.38
C GLU A 177 -0.24 3.39 -9.60
N LYS A 178 -0.63 3.12 -10.84
CA LYS A 178 -2.00 2.85 -11.25
C LYS A 178 -1.98 1.71 -12.26
N ARG A 179 -2.58 0.57 -11.92
CA ARG A 179 -2.56 -0.64 -12.74
C ARG A 179 -3.97 -1.10 -13.07
N ASN A 180 -4.25 -1.29 -14.36
CA ASN A 180 -5.45 -2.02 -14.77
C ASN A 180 -5.24 -3.51 -14.50
N VAL A 181 -5.69 -3.96 -13.33
CA VAL A 181 -5.48 -5.34 -12.85
C VAL A 181 -6.14 -6.37 -13.76
N ARG A 182 -7.35 -6.07 -14.29
CA ARG A 182 -8.03 -6.99 -15.21
C ARG A 182 -7.23 -7.19 -16.50
N ALA A 183 -6.70 -6.11 -17.05
CA ALA A 183 -5.85 -6.19 -18.25
C ALA A 183 -4.53 -6.93 -17.97
N ASP A 184 -3.92 -6.71 -16.79
CA ASP A 184 -2.72 -7.43 -16.39
C ASP A 184 -2.99 -8.94 -16.22
N LEU A 185 -4.12 -9.32 -15.58
CA LEU A 185 -4.54 -10.72 -15.46
C LEU A 185 -4.74 -11.39 -16.82
N GLN A 186 -5.45 -10.72 -17.73
CA GLN A 186 -5.65 -11.21 -19.09
C GLN A 186 -4.32 -11.40 -19.82
N LYS A 187 -3.40 -10.44 -19.69
CA LYS A 187 -2.09 -10.50 -20.34
C LYS A 187 -1.21 -11.62 -19.77
N LEU A 188 -1.22 -11.82 -18.46
CA LEU A 188 -0.29 -12.73 -17.78
C LEU A 188 -0.79 -14.17 -17.69
N PHE A 189 -2.11 -14.38 -17.60
CA PHE A 189 -2.72 -15.71 -17.47
C PHE A 189 -3.56 -16.13 -18.68
N GLY A 190 -3.83 -15.23 -19.64
CA GLY A 190 -4.68 -15.52 -20.80
C GLY A 190 -6.17 -15.64 -20.49
N GLU A 191 -6.60 -15.24 -19.28
CA GLU A 191 -7.96 -15.44 -18.77
C GLU A 191 -8.62 -14.10 -18.41
N ASP A 192 -9.91 -13.94 -18.75
CA ASP A 192 -10.71 -12.77 -18.32
C ASP A 192 -11.24 -12.99 -16.89
N LEU A 193 -10.34 -12.81 -15.93
CA LEU A 193 -10.64 -12.93 -14.52
C LEU A 193 -11.23 -11.60 -14.01
N ARG A 194 -12.47 -11.65 -13.52
CA ARG A 194 -13.27 -10.46 -13.21
C ARG A 194 -13.37 -10.15 -11.73
N MET A 195 -12.96 -11.09 -10.87
CA MET A 195 -13.08 -10.95 -9.43
C MET A 195 -11.74 -11.21 -8.77
N LEU A 196 -11.37 -10.34 -7.82
CA LEU A 196 -10.29 -10.58 -6.87
C LEU A 196 -10.87 -10.98 -5.52
N ASP A 197 -10.08 -11.71 -4.74
CA ASP A 197 -10.44 -12.15 -3.39
C ASP A 197 -9.63 -11.46 -2.30
N ALA A 198 -8.44 -10.97 -2.63
CA ALA A 198 -7.58 -10.26 -1.67
C ALA A 198 -6.56 -9.35 -2.35
N VAL A 199 -6.10 -8.37 -1.58
CA VAL A 199 -4.88 -7.59 -1.84
C VAL A 199 -3.93 -7.79 -0.68
N ALA A 200 -2.63 -7.83 -0.97
CA ALA A 200 -1.61 -7.94 0.05
C ALA A 200 -0.42 -7.03 -0.25
N LEU A 201 0.37 -6.73 0.75
CA LEU A 201 1.67 -6.08 0.60
C LEU A 201 2.72 -6.83 1.43
N MET A 202 3.96 -6.80 0.97
CA MET A 202 5.05 -7.48 1.63
C MET A 202 6.37 -6.76 1.39
N THR A 203 7.21 -6.77 2.41
CA THR A 203 8.61 -6.37 2.38
C THR A 203 9.38 -7.51 3.04
N ASP A 204 10.26 -8.16 2.32
CA ASP A 204 10.90 -9.40 2.78
C ASP A 204 12.39 -9.47 2.46
N THR A 205 13.09 -10.19 3.30
CA THR A 205 14.55 -10.37 3.27
C THR A 205 14.96 -11.73 3.85
N ASP A 206 14.03 -12.67 3.87
CA ASP A 206 14.28 -13.95 4.57
C ASP A 206 15.15 -14.91 3.75
N ASN A 207 15.20 -14.77 2.43
CA ASN A 207 16.11 -15.56 1.60
C ASN A 207 17.53 -14.98 1.63
N SER A 208 17.67 -13.67 1.41
CA SER A 208 18.98 -12.98 1.33
C SER A 208 19.62 -12.67 2.68
N LYS A 209 18.84 -12.71 3.78
CA LYS A 209 19.25 -12.31 5.13
C LYS A 209 19.66 -10.84 5.24
N GLN A 210 19.30 -10.01 4.26
CA GLN A 210 19.56 -8.59 4.25
C GLN A 210 18.57 -7.80 5.14
N GLN A 211 18.61 -6.49 5.04
CA GLN A 211 17.69 -5.59 5.72
C GLN A 211 17.20 -4.53 4.75
N VAL A 212 15.90 -4.23 4.79
CA VAL A 212 15.30 -3.19 3.96
C VAL A 212 14.14 -2.50 4.69
N SER A 213 13.94 -1.22 4.39
CA SER A 213 12.78 -0.45 4.82
C SER A 213 12.03 0.08 3.61
N ALA A 214 10.72 -0.09 3.65
CA ALA A 214 9.79 0.45 2.65
C ALA A 214 8.64 1.21 3.31
N TYR A 215 7.99 2.05 2.52
CA TYR A 215 6.83 2.83 2.93
C TYR A 215 5.74 2.70 1.87
N TYR A 216 4.51 2.55 2.34
CA TYR A 216 3.32 2.44 1.50
C TYR A 216 2.34 3.54 1.89
N GLY A 217 1.87 4.30 0.90
CA GLY A 217 0.73 5.18 1.03
C GLY A 217 -0.59 4.44 0.89
N ASP A 218 -1.68 5.17 0.87
CA ASP A 218 -3.02 4.60 0.75
C ASP A 218 -3.17 3.72 -0.50
N ILE A 219 -4.04 2.71 -0.37
CA ILE A 219 -4.31 1.72 -1.43
C ILE A 219 -5.82 1.72 -1.70
N TRP A 220 -6.20 1.85 -2.96
CA TRP A 220 -7.61 1.83 -3.36
C TRP A 220 -7.79 1.29 -4.78
N PHE A 221 -8.99 0.80 -5.07
CA PHE A 221 -9.40 0.57 -6.44
C PHE A 221 -10.24 1.72 -6.96
N SER A 222 -10.19 1.96 -8.29
CA SER A 222 -11.00 2.98 -8.96
C SER A 222 -11.56 2.46 -10.28
N LYS A 223 -12.60 3.14 -10.76
CA LYS A 223 -13.23 2.88 -12.05
C LYS A 223 -12.35 3.29 -13.23
N ASP A 224 -11.60 4.38 -13.09
CA ASP A 224 -10.71 5.01 -14.06
C ASP A 224 -9.39 5.47 -13.41
#